data_602ed708d5b56f3f99a66043c0ee157d
#
_entry.id   602ed708d5b56f3f99a66043c0ee157d
#
_cell.length_a   1.000
_cell.length_b   1.000
_cell.length_c   1.000
_cell.angle_alpha   90.00
_cell.angle_beta   90.00
_cell.angle_gamma   90.00
#
_symmetry.space_group_name_H-M   'P 1'
#
loop_
_entity.id
_entity.type
_entity.pdbx_description
1 polymer ?
#
loop_
_entity_poly.entity_id
_entity_poly.type
_entity_poly.pdbx_seq_one_letter_code
_entity_poly.pdbx_strand_id
1 'polypeptide(L)' 'MQTYIVLYRDQALLPFDHPFAFKCDAEDTDHAEEQTLDAYPDAEIAWIVQTDNVDAALADYWSTDAY' A
#
# COMPACT_ATOMS: atom_id res chain seq x y z
N MET A 1 -17.87 -0.06 -4.24
CA MET A 1 -16.43 -0.23 -4.07
C MET A 1 -15.80 1.07 -3.61
N GLN A 2 -14.72 0.97 -2.89
CA GLN A 2 -14.02 2.12 -2.34
C GLN A 2 -12.58 2.12 -2.82
N THR A 3 -11.96 3.30 -2.84
CA THR A 3 -10.58 3.44 -3.30
C THR A 3 -9.63 3.23 -2.13
N TYR A 4 -8.64 2.38 -2.34
CA TYR A 4 -7.59 2.11 -1.35
C TYR A 4 -6.23 2.41 -1.95
N ILE A 5 -5.32 2.84 -1.11
CA ILE A 5 -3.90 2.93 -1.43
C ILE A 5 -3.20 1.86 -0.62
N VAL A 6 -2.51 0.95 -1.31
CA VAL A 6 -1.72 -0.10 -0.67
C VAL A 6 -0.27 0.29 -0.75
N LEU A 7 0.36 0.46 0.40
CA LEU A 7 1.79 0.73 0.46
C LEU A 7 2.50 -0.60 0.61
N TYR A 8 3.43 -0.87 -0.28
CA TYR A 8 4.11 -2.15 -0.33
C TYR A 8 5.59 -1.98 -0.60
N ARG A 9 6.37 -2.99 -0.27
CA ARG A 9 7.78 -3.08 -0.60
C ARG A 9 7.98 -4.24 -1.56
N ASP A 10 8.82 -4.02 -2.56
CA ASP A 10 9.13 -5.05 -3.55
C ASP A 10 10.54 -5.57 -3.27
N GLN A 11 10.63 -6.84 -2.90
CA GLN A 11 11.91 -7.46 -2.55
C GLN A 11 12.85 -7.57 -3.74
N ALA A 12 12.32 -7.54 -4.95
CA ALA A 12 13.15 -7.57 -6.16
C ALA A 12 13.88 -6.25 -6.38
N LEU A 13 13.43 -5.18 -5.73
CA LEU A 13 14.09 -3.88 -5.80
C LEU A 13 14.93 -3.68 -4.55
N LEU A 14 15.82 -2.70 -4.61
CA LEU A 14 16.68 -2.42 -3.47
C LEU A 14 15.88 -2.02 -2.23
N PRO A 15 16.38 -2.32 -1.04
CA PRO A 15 15.69 -2.01 0.20
C PRO A 15 15.68 -0.50 0.45
N PHE A 16 14.66 0.16 -0.04
CA PHE A 16 14.44 1.56 0.24
C PHE A 16 13.53 1.68 1.45
N ASP A 17 13.74 2.71 2.24
CA ASP A 17 12.87 3.00 3.37
C ASP A 17 11.50 3.48 2.91
N HIS A 18 11.38 3.86 1.65
CA HIS A 18 10.18 4.45 1.09
C HIS A 18 9.34 3.38 0.38
N PRO A 19 8.12 3.11 0.83
CA PRO A 19 7.28 2.12 0.17
C PRO A 19 6.73 2.64 -1.15
N PHE A 20 6.35 1.69 -2.02
CA PHE A 20 5.62 2.02 -3.24
C PHE A 20 4.13 2.09 -2.93
N ALA A 21 3.40 2.83 -3.75
CA ALA A 21 1.96 2.99 -3.60
C ALA A 21 1.22 2.33 -4.77
N PHE A 22 0.21 1.54 -4.44
CA PHE A 22 -0.67 0.92 -5.43
C PHE A 22 -2.10 1.35 -5.14
N LYS A 23 -2.71 2.08 -6.08
CA LYS A 23 -4.08 2.56 -5.94
C LYS A 23 -5.03 1.60 -6.62
N CYS A 24 -6.06 1.17 -5.90
CA CYS A 24 -7.05 0.26 -6.46
C CYS A 24 -8.43 0.50 -5.85
N ASP A 25 -9.45 0.04 -6.55
CA ASP A 25 -10.81 0.01 -6.02
C ASP A 25 -11.09 -1.39 -5.49
N ALA A 26 -11.56 -1.48 -4.28
CA ALA A 26 -11.78 -2.75 -3.61
C ALA A 26 -12.96 -2.66 -2.65
N GLU A 27 -13.47 -3.81 -2.24
CA GLU A 27 -14.57 -3.87 -1.30
C GLU A 27 -14.11 -3.68 0.14
N ASP A 28 -12.89 -4.16 0.43
CA ASP A 28 -12.29 -4.04 1.76
C ASP A 28 -10.76 -4.13 1.64
N THR A 29 -10.07 -4.09 2.78
CA THR A 29 -8.62 -4.13 2.81
C THR A 29 -8.06 -5.46 2.30
N ASP A 30 -8.73 -6.56 2.60
CA ASP A 30 -8.29 -7.88 2.13
C ASP A 30 -8.35 -7.97 0.61
N HIS A 31 -9.39 -7.41 0.02
CA HIS A 31 -9.53 -7.36 -1.43
C HIS A 31 -8.45 -6.47 -2.06
N ALA A 32 -8.15 -5.34 -1.43
CA ALA A 32 -7.09 -4.45 -1.88
C ALA A 32 -5.73 -5.14 -1.85
N GLU A 33 -5.44 -5.86 -0.78
CA GLU A 33 -4.21 -6.63 -0.66
C GLU A 33 -4.13 -7.70 -1.75
N GLU A 34 -5.21 -8.42 -1.97
CA GLU A 34 -5.28 -9.46 -2.99
C GLU A 34 -5.00 -8.89 -4.38
N GLN A 35 -5.58 -7.76 -4.72
CA GLN A 35 -5.33 -7.11 -5.99
C GLN A 35 -3.86 -6.70 -6.14
N THR A 36 -3.27 -6.20 -5.06
CA THR A 36 -1.87 -5.80 -5.07
C THR A 36 -0.96 -7.00 -5.31
N LEU A 37 -1.21 -8.10 -4.62
CA LEU A 37 -0.41 -9.31 -4.76
C LEU A 37 -0.63 -9.98 -6.12
N ASP A 38 -1.80 -9.80 -6.72
CA ASP A 38 -2.06 -10.29 -8.06
C ASP A 38 -1.24 -9.53 -9.10
N ALA A 39 -1.07 -8.23 -8.91
CA ALA A 39 -0.26 -7.40 -9.79
C ALA A 39 1.23 -7.52 -9.50
N TYR A 40 1.59 -7.67 -8.24
CA TYR A 40 2.98 -7.73 -7.78
C TYR A 40 3.14 -8.89 -6.79
N PRO A 41 3.32 -10.12 -7.28
CA PRO A 41 3.36 -11.31 -6.40
C PRO A 41 4.46 -11.27 -5.34
N ASP A 42 5.53 -10.56 -5.60
CA ASP A 42 6.65 -10.46 -4.66
C ASP A 42 6.52 -9.29 -3.70
N ALA A 43 5.42 -8.55 -3.77
CA ALA A 43 5.22 -7.39 -2.92
C ALA A 43 5.00 -7.79 -1.46
N GLU A 44 5.59 -7.03 -0.56
CA GLU A 44 5.35 -7.15 0.87
C GLU A 44 4.46 -5.99 1.30
N ILE A 45 3.26 -6.31 1.77
CA ILE A 45 2.29 -5.27 2.14
C ILE A 45 2.71 -4.62 3.45
N ALA A 46 2.90 -3.31 3.42
CA ALA A 46 3.31 -2.53 4.59
C ALA A 46 2.13 -1.85 5.26
N TRP A 47 1.23 -1.27 4.47
CA TRP A 47 0.13 -0.48 5.00
C TRP A 47 -0.97 -0.36 3.97
N ILE A 48 -2.22 -0.33 4.41
CA ILE A 48 -3.36 -0.14 3.51
C ILE A 48 -4.24 0.96 4.09
N VAL A 49 -4.57 1.96 3.28
CA VAL A 49 -5.38 3.10 3.70
C VAL A 49 -6.53 3.29 2.71
N GLN A 50 -7.72 3.54 3.24
CA GLN A 50 -8.88 3.86 2.42
C GLN A 50 -8.84 5.33 2.06
N THR A 51 -8.19 5.64 0.95
CA THR A 51 -8.04 7.00 0.45
C THR A 51 -7.76 6.97 -1.05
N ASP A 52 -7.99 8.06 -1.73
CA ASP A 52 -7.60 8.22 -3.14
C ASP A 52 -6.35 9.09 -3.30
N ASN A 53 -5.74 9.48 -2.20
CA ASN A 53 -4.59 10.39 -2.18
C ASN A 53 -3.37 9.68 -1.64
N VAL A 54 -2.36 9.50 -2.50
CA VAL A 54 -1.12 8.82 -2.13
C VAL A 54 -0.39 9.56 -1.00
N ASP A 55 -0.38 10.89 -1.05
CA ASP A 55 0.29 11.69 -0.01
C ASP A 55 -0.38 11.48 1.35
N ALA A 56 -1.71 11.38 1.37
CA ALA A 56 -2.43 11.12 2.60
C ALA A 56 -2.11 9.73 3.15
N ALA A 57 -2.00 8.73 2.28
CA ALA A 57 -1.64 7.38 2.68
C ALA A 57 -0.23 7.33 3.26
N LEU A 58 0.71 7.99 2.61
CA LEU A 58 2.10 8.06 3.09
C LEU A 58 2.18 8.80 4.43
N ALA A 59 1.44 9.88 4.58
CA ALA A 59 1.41 10.64 5.83
C ALA A 59 0.87 9.77 6.97
N ASP A 60 -0.17 9.00 6.72
CA ASP A 60 -0.73 8.10 7.70
C ASP A 60 0.28 7.02 8.12
N TYR A 61 0.96 6.44 7.13
CA TYR A 61 1.98 5.42 7.36
C TYR A 61 3.14 5.98 8.21
N TRP A 62 3.68 7.13 7.83
CA TRP A 62 4.79 7.73 8.56
C TRP A 62 4.39 8.21 9.95
N SER A 63 3.16 8.64 10.11
CA SER A 63 2.63 9.04 11.42
C SER A 63 2.57 7.84 12.38
N THR A 64 2.22 6.67 11.86
CA THR A 64 2.17 5.45 12.65
C THR A 64 3.56 5.00 13.09
N ASP A 65 4.55 5.25 12.25
CA ASP A 65 5.94 4.84 12.48
C ASP A 65 6.77 5.91 13.21
N ALA A 66 6.13 6.94 13.72
CA ALA A 66 6.80 8.13 14.27
C ALA A 66 7.19 8.00 15.74
N TYR A 67 7.68 6.88 16.13
CA TYR A 67 8.18 6.71 17.51
C TYR A 67 9.66 6.53 17.51
#